data_f5cf7803def0dad05d148b4dbfe48c36
#
_entry.id   f5cf7803def0dad05d148b4dbfe48c36
#
_cell.length_a   1.000
_cell.length_b   1.000
_cell.length_c   1.000
_cell.angle_alpha   90.00
_cell.angle_beta   90.00
_cell.angle_gamma   90.00
#
_symmetry.space_group_name_H-M   'P 1'
#
loop_
_entity.id
_entity.type
_entity.pdbx_description
1 polymer ?
#
loop_
_entity_poly.entity_id
_entity_poly.type
_entity_poly.pdbx_seq_one_letter_code
_entity_poly.pdbx_strand_id
1 'polypeptide(L)'
;MLHLLDTNICIYLIRRQPAVVVERLEALHEGEVAMSLVTYAELRAGIEMQSRQRDQDERVLAQLVTLIPVLPLDVSVAEAYGRLRAAVPDRRRDAFDRLIAAHAIAVDAVLITNNEADFAGYPGLRVENWVSGR
;
A
#
# COMPACT_ATOMS: atom_id res chain seq x y z
N MET A 1 14.84 3.85 -5.69
CA MET A 1 14.05 3.82 -4.43
C MET A 1 12.71 3.17 -4.69
N LEU A 2 12.41 2.12 -3.98
CA LEU A 2 11.13 1.43 -4.10
C LEU A 2 10.03 2.18 -3.34
N HIS A 3 8.88 2.37 -3.98
CA HIS A 3 7.70 2.99 -3.40
C HIS A 3 6.64 1.91 -3.21
N LEU A 4 6.24 1.68 -1.96
CA LEU A 4 5.19 0.71 -1.64
C LEU A 4 3.89 1.48 -1.43
N LEU A 5 2.90 1.23 -2.31
CA LEU A 5 1.63 1.95 -2.27
C LEU A 5 0.68 1.27 -1.29
N ASP A 6 0.07 2.05 -0.39
CA ASP A 6 -0.95 1.50 0.49
C ASP A 6 -2.26 1.28 -0.26
N THR A 7 -3.23 0.67 0.42
CA THR A 7 -4.50 0.27 -0.19
C THR A 7 -5.27 1.47 -0.73
N ASN A 8 -5.34 2.58 0.02
CA ASN A 8 -6.09 3.75 -0.42
C ASN A 8 -5.48 4.40 -1.66
N ILE A 9 -4.16 4.45 -1.73
CA ILE A 9 -3.48 4.98 -2.92
C ILE A 9 -3.80 4.12 -4.15
N CYS A 10 -3.80 2.79 -4.00
CA CYS A 10 -4.18 1.89 -5.09
C CYS A 10 -5.64 2.11 -5.52
N ILE A 11 -6.55 2.34 -4.57
CA ILE A 11 -7.95 2.65 -4.87
C ILE A 11 -8.05 3.95 -5.68
N TYR A 12 -7.28 4.99 -5.29
CA TYR A 12 -7.25 6.24 -6.04
C TYR A 12 -6.78 6.02 -7.48
N LEU A 13 -5.77 5.16 -7.69
CA LEU A 13 -5.29 4.84 -9.03
C LEU A 13 -6.33 4.10 -9.86
N ILE A 14 -7.06 3.17 -9.25
CA ILE A 14 -8.16 2.46 -9.91
C ILE A 14 -9.23 3.45 -10.36
N ARG A 15 -9.56 4.42 -9.53
CA ARG A 15 -10.56 5.46 -9.83
C ARG A 15 -10.00 6.61 -10.67
N ARG A 16 -8.69 6.66 -10.84
CA ARG A 16 -7.96 7.73 -11.53
C ARG A 16 -8.21 9.12 -10.91
N GLN A 17 -8.39 9.15 -9.61
CA GLN A 17 -8.63 10.37 -8.82
C GLN A 17 -7.99 10.23 -7.44
N PRO A 18 -7.42 11.31 -6.88
CA PRO A 18 -7.19 12.61 -7.54
C PRO A 18 -6.08 12.53 -8.60
N ALA A 19 -6.11 13.45 -9.55
CA ALA A 19 -5.16 13.46 -10.68
C ALA A 19 -3.70 13.47 -10.23
N VAL A 20 -3.38 14.14 -9.11
CA VAL A 20 -2.00 14.23 -8.61
C VAL A 20 -1.42 12.84 -8.31
N VAL A 21 -2.23 11.91 -7.83
CA VAL A 21 -1.77 10.53 -7.53
C VAL A 21 -1.38 9.81 -8.83
N VAL A 22 -2.21 9.96 -9.86
CA VAL A 22 -1.92 9.39 -11.18
C VAL A 22 -0.64 9.98 -11.76
N GLU A 23 -0.48 11.29 -11.66
CA GLU A 23 0.72 11.99 -12.15
C GLU A 23 1.99 11.53 -11.43
N ARG A 24 1.90 11.32 -10.11
CA ARG A 24 3.04 10.85 -9.32
C ARG A 24 3.45 9.43 -9.74
N LEU A 25 2.47 8.56 -10.00
CA LEU A 25 2.76 7.22 -10.51
C LEU A 25 3.42 7.28 -11.89
N GLU A 26 2.89 8.10 -12.79
CA GLU A 26 3.42 8.21 -14.15
C GLU A 26 4.84 8.76 -14.20
N ALA A 27 5.28 9.47 -13.16
CA ALA A 27 6.64 9.97 -13.05
C ALA A 27 7.65 8.91 -12.61
N LEU A 28 7.19 7.73 -12.17
CA LEU A 28 8.06 6.63 -11.76
C LEU A 28 8.34 5.68 -12.90
N HIS A 29 9.48 5.01 -12.82
CA HIS A 29 9.87 3.98 -13.79
C HIS A 29 9.48 2.60 -13.27
N GLU A 30 9.43 1.64 -14.20
CA GLU A 30 9.21 0.24 -13.87
C GLU A 30 10.28 -0.21 -12.84
N GLY A 31 9.84 -0.97 -11.83
CA GLY A 31 10.71 -1.41 -10.75
C GLY A 31 10.80 -0.45 -9.57
N GLU A 32 10.23 0.75 -9.68
CA GLU A 32 10.24 1.73 -8.60
C GLU A 32 8.97 1.72 -7.75
N VAL A 33 8.01 0.88 -8.08
CA VAL A 33 6.70 0.85 -7.43
C VAL A 33 6.21 -0.59 -7.25
N ALA A 34 5.56 -0.85 -6.13
CA ALA A 34 4.98 -2.16 -5.82
C ALA A 34 3.85 -2.00 -4.80
N MET A 35 3.08 -3.06 -4.60
CA MET A 35 2.12 -3.15 -3.50
C MET A 35 2.38 -4.40 -2.68
N SER A 36 2.00 -4.36 -1.40
CA SER A 36 2.04 -5.52 -0.53
C SER A 36 0.96 -6.52 -0.91
N LEU A 37 1.23 -7.81 -0.67
CA LEU A 37 0.18 -8.84 -0.74
C LEU A 37 -1.02 -8.48 0.15
N VAL A 38 -0.79 -7.81 1.28
CA VAL A 38 -1.87 -7.34 2.16
C VAL A 38 -2.78 -6.36 1.41
N THR A 39 -2.19 -5.39 0.72
CA THR A 39 -2.94 -4.45 -0.11
C THR A 39 -3.73 -5.17 -1.20
N TYR A 40 -3.11 -6.13 -1.87
CA TYR A 40 -3.78 -6.90 -2.90
C TYR A 40 -4.98 -7.67 -2.33
N ALA A 41 -4.83 -8.27 -1.15
CA ALA A 41 -5.92 -8.98 -0.48
C ALA A 41 -7.09 -8.03 -0.16
N GLU A 42 -6.81 -6.82 0.29
CA GLU A 42 -7.84 -5.82 0.56
C GLU A 42 -8.57 -5.39 -0.73
N LEU A 43 -7.81 -5.20 -1.81
CA LEU A 43 -8.40 -4.88 -3.12
C LEU A 43 -9.26 -6.02 -3.65
N ARG A 44 -8.81 -7.27 -3.49
CA ARG A 44 -9.60 -8.45 -3.86
C ARG A 44 -10.90 -8.53 -3.06
N ALA A 45 -10.84 -8.28 -1.75
CA ALA A 45 -12.03 -8.29 -0.91
C ALA A 45 -13.03 -7.22 -1.37
N GLY A 46 -12.55 -6.04 -1.71
CA GLY A 46 -13.40 -4.96 -2.22
C GLY A 46 -14.13 -5.35 -3.51
N ILE A 47 -13.43 -5.99 -4.43
CA ILE A 47 -14.01 -6.46 -5.70
C ILE A 47 -15.11 -7.50 -5.44
N GLU A 48 -14.84 -8.49 -4.60
CA GLU A 48 -15.79 -9.57 -4.32
C GLU A 48 -17.03 -9.07 -3.56
N MET A 49 -16.89 -8.00 -2.77
CA MET A 49 -18.00 -7.43 -2.01
C MET A 49 -18.89 -6.50 -2.84
N GLN A 50 -18.45 -6.07 -4.02
CA GLN A 50 -19.21 -5.20 -4.90
C GLN A 50 -19.78 -5.99 -6.06
N SER A 51 -21.11 -6.18 -6.07
CA SER A 51 -21.76 -7.02 -7.05
C SER A 51 -21.98 -6.36 -8.42
N ARG A 52 -22.05 -5.02 -8.48
CA ARG A 52 -22.43 -4.31 -9.71
C ARG A 52 -21.33 -4.20 -10.76
N GLN A 53 -20.10 -4.00 -10.33
CA GLN A 53 -18.96 -3.71 -11.22
C GLN A 53 -17.82 -4.70 -11.05
N ARG A 54 -18.14 -5.87 -10.50
CA ARG A 54 -17.12 -6.85 -10.17
C ARG A 54 -16.21 -7.18 -11.34
N ASP A 55 -16.78 -7.48 -12.50
CA ASP A 55 -15.98 -7.91 -13.64
C ASP A 55 -15.16 -6.78 -14.23
N GLN A 56 -15.69 -5.56 -14.21
CA GLN A 56 -14.93 -4.38 -14.64
C GLN A 56 -13.78 -4.10 -13.67
N ASP A 57 -14.04 -4.14 -12.38
CA ASP A 57 -13.02 -3.90 -11.34
C ASP A 57 -11.94 -4.98 -11.40
N GLU A 58 -12.33 -6.22 -11.67
CA GLU A 58 -11.38 -7.33 -11.89
C GLU A 58 -10.42 -7.00 -13.04
N ARG A 59 -10.93 -6.51 -14.16
CA ARG A 59 -10.11 -6.15 -15.30
C ARG A 59 -9.18 -4.98 -15.00
N VAL A 60 -9.68 -3.96 -14.30
CA VAL A 60 -8.87 -2.80 -13.91
C VAL A 60 -7.74 -3.22 -12.96
N LEU A 61 -8.07 -4.07 -11.98
CA LEU A 61 -7.05 -4.57 -11.06
C LEU A 61 -6.00 -5.42 -11.80
N ALA A 62 -6.42 -6.26 -12.73
CA ALA A 62 -5.49 -7.05 -13.53
C ALA A 62 -4.50 -6.16 -14.31
N GLN A 63 -4.97 -5.04 -14.83
CA GLN A 63 -4.09 -4.06 -15.49
C GLN A 63 -3.16 -3.37 -14.49
N LEU A 64 -3.69 -3.01 -13.33
CA LEU A 64 -2.91 -2.30 -12.31
C LEU A 64 -1.72 -3.13 -11.84
N VAL A 65 -1.90 -4.44 -11.62
CA VAL A 65 -0.82 -5.30 -11.14
C VAL A 65 0.27 -5.55 -12.18
N THR A 66 0.04 -5.26 -13.45
CA THR A 66 1.10 -5.29 -14.45
C THR A 66 2.06 -4.11 -14.28
N LEU A 67 1.57 -2.99 -13.76
CA LEU A 67 2.37 -1.78 -13.52
C LEU A 67 2.91 -1.75 -12.09
N ILE A 68 2.16 -2.28 -11.14
CA ILE A 68 2.46 -2.25 -9.71
C ILE A 68 2.47 -3.69 -9.21
N PRO A 69 3.63 -4.36 -9.27
CA PRO A 69 3.70 -5.78 -8.89
C PRO A 69 3.33 -6.00 -7.43
N VAL A 70 2.73 -7.15 -7.16
CA VAL A 70 2.39 -7.59 -5.81
C VAL A 70 3.59 -8.30 -5.20
N LEU A 71 4.09 -7.80 -4.07
CA LEU A 71 5.19 -8.42 -3.35
C LEU A 71 4.66 -9.40 -2.30
N PRO A 72 5.21 -10.62 -2.25
CA PRO A 72 4.78 -11.59 -1.24
C PRO A 72 5.28 -11.23 0.15
N LEU A 73 4.60 -11.74 1.17
CA LEU A 73 5.06 -11.64 2.55
C LEU A 73 6.05 -12.75 2.83
N ASP A 74 7.14 -12.42 3.50
CA ASP A 74 8.13 -13.40 3.93
C ASP A 74 8.44 -13.25 5.42
N VAL A 75 9.40 -14.03 5.91
CA VAL A 75 9.78 -14.04 7.33
C VAL A 75 10.25 -12.66 7.79
N SER A 76 10.96 -11.94 6.94
CA SER A 76 11.45 -10.60 7.30
C SER A 76 10.32 -9.61 7.58
N VAL A 77 9.20 -9.74 6.88
CA VAL A 77 8.01 -8.93 7.14
C VAL A 77 7.42 -9.27 8.52
N ALA A 78 7.33 -10.56 8.86
CA ALA A 78 6.83 -10.99 10.16
C ALA A 78 7.69 -10.48 11.31
N GLU A 79 9.01 -10.51 11.14
CA GLU A 79 9.94 -10.00 12.14
C GLU A 79 9.80 -8.48 12.31
N ALA A 80 9.70 -7.75 11.21
CA ALA A 80 9.44 -6.30 11.26
C ALA A 80 8.11 -5.99 11.93
N TYR A 81 7.06 -6.78 11.64
CA TYR A 81 5.76 -6.62 12.28
C TYR A 81 5.87 -6.75 13.80
N GLY A 82 6.60 -7.76 14.27
CA GLY A 82 6.80 -7.95 15.71
C GLY A 82 7.44 -6.73 16.38
N ARG A 83 8.46 -6.16 15.73
CA ARG A 83 9.11 -4.94 16.25
C ARG A 83 8.18 -3.75 16.28
N LEU A 84 7.36 -3.55 15.24
CA LEU A 84 6.40 -2.45 15.21
C LEU A 84 5.30 -2.62 16.25
N ARG A 85 4.84 -3.86 16.43
CA ARG A 85 3.80 -4.16 17.43
C ARG A 85 4.29 -3.87 18.84
N ALA A 86 5.56 -4.15 19.13
CA ALA A 86 6.18 -3.85 20.41
C ALA A 86 6.39 -2.34 20.60
N ALA A 87 6.80 -1.63 19.55
CA ALA A 87 7.08 -0.20 19.63
C ALA A 87 5.81 0.64 19.75
N VAL A 88 4.71 0.23 19.10
CA VAL A 88 3.42 0.93 19.12
C VAL A 88 2.34 -0.10 19.47
N PRO A 89 2.14 -0.41 20.77
CA PRO A 89 1.26 -1.49 21.19
C PRO A 89 -0.24 -1.13 21.18
N ASP A 90 -0.62 0.02 20.66
CA ASP A 90 -2.00 0.47 20.65
C ASP A 90 -2.88 -0.50 19.84
N ARG A 91 -3.81 -1.15 20.52
CA ARG A 91 -4.71 -2.15 19.93
C ARG A 91 -5.73 -1.56 18.97
N ARG A 92 -5.93 -0.24 18.99
CA ARG A 92 -6.84 0.45 18.06
C ARG A 92 -6.21 0.61 16.68
N ARG A 93 -4.90 0.41 16.57
CA ARG A 93 -4.21 0.46 15.28
C ARG A 93 -4.62 -0.73 14.42
N ASP A 94 -4.90 -0.46 13.16
CA ASP A 94 -5.28 -1.49 12.19
C ASP A 94 -4.12 -2.46 11.95
N ALA A 95 -4.40 -3.77 12.05
CA ALA A 95 -3.37 -4.80 11.88
C ALA A 95 -2.86 -4.86 10.44
N PHE A 96 -3.71 -4.63 9.44
CA PHE A 96 -3.30 -4.62 8.05
C PHE A 96 -2.39 -3.44 7.75
N ASP A 97 -2.70 -2.25 8.27
CA ASP A 97 -1.83 -1.09 8.13
C ASP A 97 -0.46 -1.37 8.75
N ARG A 98 -0.43 -2.02 9.92
CA ARG A 98 0.84 -2.38 10.56
C ARG A 98 1.63 -3.39 9.73
N LEU A 99 0.94 -4.36 9.10
CA LEU A 99 1.60 -5.31 8.19
C LEU A 99 2.15 -4.61 6.95
N ILE A 100 1.42 -3.67 6.39
CA ILE A 100 1.89 -2.88 5.24
C ILE A 100 3.12 -2.06 5.63
N ALA A 101 3.11 -1.44 6.81
CA ALA A 101 4.26 -0.70 7.32
C ALA A 101 5.47 -1.63 7.51
N ALA A 102 5.26 -2.80 8.10
CA ALA A 102 6.31 -3.80 8.28
C ALA A 102 6.88 -4.26 6.93
N HIS A 103 6.02 -4.43 5.94
CA HIS A 103 6.45 -4.82 4.60
C HIS A 103 7.34 -3.75 3.98
N ALA A 104 6.94 -2.48 4.09
CA ALA A 104 7.76 -1.37 3.58
C ALA A 104 9.15 -1.35 4.22
N ILE A 105 9.21 -1.55 5.53
CA ILE A 105 10.50 -1.61 6.25
C ILE A 105 11.33 -2.79 5.77
N ALA A 106 10.72 -3.97 5.66
CA ALA A 106 11.43 -5.20 5.30
C ALA A 106 12.05 -5.14 3.90
N VAL A 107 11.42 -4.44 2.96
CA VAL A 107 11.94 -4.30 1.59
C VAL A 107 12.65 -2.97 1.35
N ASP A 108 12.85 -2.19 2.40
CA ASP A 108 13.52 -0.88 2.34
C ASP A 108 12.82 0.08 1.36
N ALA A 109 11.50 0.11 1.41
CA ALA A 109 10.68 0.98 0.57
C ALA A 109 10.18 2.19 1.34
N VAL A 110 9.86 3.27 0.61
CA VAL A 110 9.06 4.35 1.18
C VAL A 110 7.58 4.00 1.02
N LEU A 111 6.82 4.15 2.10
CA LEU A 111 5.39 3.89 2.09
C LEU A 111 4.64 5.12 1.57
N ILE A 112 3.82 4.92 0.56
CA ILE A 112 2.98 5.99 0.00
C ILE A 112 1.58 5.86 0.56
N THR A 113 1.12 6.89 1.27
CA THR A 113 -0.19 6.89 1.93
C THR A 113 -0.77 8.30 2.01
N ASN A 114 -2.09 8.39 2.06
CA ASN A 114 -2.79 9.63 2.40
C ASN A 114 -3.18 9.69 3.88
N ASN A 115 -2.99 8.62 4.63
CA ASN A 115 -3.33 8.51 6.04
C ASN A 115 -2.08 8.46 6.91
N GLU A 116 -1.30 9.54 6.92
CA GLU A 116 -0.02 9.59 7.65
C GLU A 116 -0.20 9.27 9.13
N ALA A 117 -1.32 9.68 9.73
CA ALA A 117 -1.59 9.45 11.16
C ALA A 117 -1.66 7.96 11.51
N ASP A 118 -2.16 7.12 10.59
CA ASP A 118 -2.29 5.68 10.82
C ASP A 118 -0.93 4.98 10.86
N PHE A 119 0.11 5.64 10.37
CA PHE A 119 1.46 5.10 10.30
C PHE A 119 2.46 5.84 11.17
N ALA A 120 1.99 6.82 11.94
CA ALA A 120 2.86 7.63 12.81
C ALA A 120 3.48 6.80 13.93
N GLY A 121 4.73 7.08 14.25
CA GLY A 121 5.41 6.47 15.38
C GLY A 121 6.06 5.12 15.11
N TYR A 122 5.93 4.55 13.93
CA TYR A 122 6.59 3.29 13.60
C TYR A 122 8.08 3.54 13.31
N PRO A 123 8.99 2.97 14.13
CA PRO A 123 10.43 3.20 13.96
C PRO A 123 10.93 2.65 12.62
N GLY A 124 11.73 3.45 11.92
CA GLY A 124 12.34 3.05 10.66
C GLY A 124 11.44 3.16 9.43
N LEU A 125 10.17 3.53 9.61
CA LEU A 125 9.25 3.70 8.49
C LEU A 125 9.44 5.09 7.86
N ARG A 126 9.60 5.11 6.54
CA ARG A 126 9.59 6.34 5.75
C ARG A 126 8.24 6.44 5.04
N VAL A 127 7.59 7.58 5.14
CA VAL A 127 6.25 7.83 4.59
C VAL A 127 6.29 9.04 3.66
N GLU A 128 5.58 8.94 2.55
CA GLU A 128 5.39 10.05 1.62
C GLU A 128 3.92 10.13 1.25
N ASN A 129 3.38 11.34 1.19
CA ASN A 129 1.98 11.58 0.85
C ASN A 129 1.87 12.19 -0.55
N TRP A 130 1.29 11.43 -1.49
CA TRP A 130 1.13 11.90 -2.86
C TRP A 130 -0.04 12.87 -3.04
N VAL A 131 -0.99 12.86 -2.11
CA VAL A 131 -2.16 13.74 -2.20
C VAL A 131 -1.83 15.14 -1.72
N SER A 132 -1.12 15.26 -0.58
CA SER A 132 -0.77 16.56 0.00
C SER A 132 0.56 17.13 -0.49
N GLY A 133 1.32 16.36 -1.27
CA GLY A 133 2.61 16.78 -1.79
C GLY A 133 3.78 16.69 -0.80
N ARG A 134 3.63 15.90 0.25
CA ARG A 134 4.71 15.72 1.26
C ARG A 134 5.45 14.42 1.10
#